data_5704b4646180223b8149cec710e1dcbd
#
_entry.id   5704b4646180223b8149cec710e1dcbd
#
_cell.length_a   1.000
_cell.length_b   1.000
_cell.length_c   1.000
_cell.angle_alpha   90.00
_cell.angle_beta   90.00
_cell.angle_gamma   90.00
#
_symmetry.space_group_name_H-M   'P 1'
#
loop_
_entity.id
_entity.type
_entity.pdbx_description
1 polymer ?
#
loop_
_entity_poly.entity_id
_entity_poly.type
_entity_poly.pdbx_seq_one_letter_code
_entity_poly.pdbx_strand_id
1 'polypeptide(L)'
;MLMKADQSTLLLIDVQERLMPAISEGDAVAERCITLATIAGLLGVPAIATEQIPEKLGPNLEGVKELCNKTLAKTHFDACPDGLIDELPEGRQHIVIGGCETHVCMLQTALSLLDAGYKVWVVADATGSRSELDRDVALDRLHQSGARIVTTEMVAFEWMVHSKHPHFRDIQALIK
;
A
#
# COMPACT_ATOMS: atom_id res chain seq x y z
N MET A 1 11.00 -13.00 9.35
CA MET A 1 11.81 -12.04 8.55
C MET A 1 11.21 -10.67 8.78
N LEU A 2 12.01 -9.64 9.03
CA LEU A 2 11.56 -8.24 9.15
C LEU A 2 11.65 -7.53 7.80
N MET A 3 10.81 -6.51 7.60
CA MET A 3 10.95 -5.57 6.48
C MET A 3 12.19 -4.69 6.70
N LYS A 4 12.82 -4.28 5.60
CA LYS A 4 13.93 -3.31 5.63
C LYS A 4 13.59 -2.15 4.71
N ALA A 5 13.72 -0.93 5.18
CA ALA A 5 13.40 0.27 4.41
C ALA A 5 14.18 0.35 3.08
N ASP A 6 15.47 -0.02 3.11
CA ASP A 6 16.35 -0.02 1.92
C ASP A 6 15.99 -1.10 0.88
N GLN A 7 15.17 -2.09 1.23
CA GLN A 7 14.68 -3.17 0.36
C GLN A 7 13.18 -3.07 0.06
N SER A 8 12.50 -2.05 0.58
CA SER A 8 11.05 -1.89 0.47
C SER A 8 10.65 -0.87 -0.59
N THR A 9 9.49 -1.10 -1.21
CA THR A 9 8.71 -0.13 -1.98
C THR A 9 7.31 -0.11 -1.41
N LEU A 10 6.76 1.08 -1.15
CA LEU A 10 5.35 1.26 -0.79
C LEU A 10 4.50 1.28 -2.06
N LEU A 11 3.41 0.52 -2.06
CA LEU A 11 2.45 0.48 -3.15
C LEU A 11 1.06 0.80 -2.61
N LEU A 12 0.45 1.88 -3.09
CA LEU A 12 -0.90 2.30 -2.72
C LEU A 12 -1.85 2.10 -3.90
N ILE A 13 -2.82 1.21 -3.75
CA ILE A 13 -3.74 0.79 -4.80
C ILE A 13 -5.01 1.64 -4.75
N ASP A 14 -5.28 2.40 -5.81
CA ASP A 14 -6.55 3.01 -6.16
C ASP A 14 -7.23 3.80 -5.01
N VAL A 15 -6.48 4.63 -4.29
CA VAL A 15 -7.01 5.50 -3.22
C VAL A 15 -7.64 6.74 -3.85
N GLN A 16 -8.69 6.53 -4.66
CA GLN A 16 -9.26 7.51 -5.58
C GLN A 16 -10.48 8.24 -5.01
N GLU A 17 -10.65 9.49 -5.42
CA GLU A 17 -11.68 10.42 -4.91
C GLU A 17 -13.11 9.87 -5.02
N ARG A 18 -13.44 9.16 -6.11
CA ARG A 18 -14.79 8.63 -6.33
C ARG A 18 -14.97 7.20 -5.83
N LEU A 19 -13.89 6.51 -5.45
CA LEU A 19 -13.96 5.17 -4.87
C LEU A 19 -14.04 5.23 -3.34
N MET A 20 -13.23 6.05 -2.71
CA MET A 20 -13.09 6.09 -1.25
C MET A 20 -14.40 6.33 -0.49
N PRO A 21 -15.36 7.18 -0.97
CA PRO A 21 -16.63 7.36 -0.29
C PRO A 21 -17.50 6.10 -0.18
N ALA A 22 -17.27 5.08 -1.02
CA ALA A 22 -18.00 3.81 -0.99
C ALA A 22 -17.33 2.76 -0.08
N ILE A 23 -16.10 2.98 0.35
CA ILE A 23 -15.33 2.04 1.16
C ILE A 23 -15.77 2.11 2.63
N SER A 24 -15.97 0.94 3.25
CA SER A 24 -16.19 0.86 4.71
C SER A 24 -14.99 1.46 5.44
N GLU A 25 -15.25 2.39 6.37
CA GLU A 25 -14.21 3.16 7.08
C GLU A 25 -13.21 3.86 6.13
N GLY A 26 -13.69 4.30 4.94
CA GLY A 26 -12.87 4.83 3.86
C GLY A 26 -11.96 5.99 4.28
N ASP A 27 -12.43 6.89 5.13
CA ASP A 27 -11.63 8.02 5.65
C ASP A 27 -10.45 7.51 6.50
N ALA A 28 -10.68 6.52 7.36
CA ALA A 28 -9.61 5.93 8.19
C ALA A 28 -8.59 5.19 7.31
N VAL A 29 -9.03 4.45 6.30
CA VAL A 29 -8.14 3.79 5.32
C VAL A 29 -7.29 4.82 4.59
N ALA A 30 -7.90 5.90 4.11
CA ALA A 30 -7.20 6.98 3.41
C ALA A 30 -6.15 7.64 4.31
N GLU A 31 -6.49 7.94 5.57
CA GLU A 31 -5.56 8.50 6.55
C GLU A 31 -4.36 7.58 6.78
N ARG A 32 -4.56 6.26 6.90
CA ARG A 32 -3.47 5.29 7.05
C ARG A 32 -2.60 5.19 5.80
N CYS A 33 -3.18 5.26 4.60
CA CYS A 33 -2.41 5.33 3.36
C CYS A 33 -1.53 6.58 3.29
N ILE A 34 -2.05 7.74 3.66
CA ILE A 34 -1.30 9.01 3.72
C ILE A 34 -0.20 8.92 4.79
N THR A 35 -0.50 8.36 5.95
CA THR A 35 0.48 8.13 7.02
C THR A 35 1.63 7.25 6.52
N LEU A 36 1.34 6.14 5.85
CA LEU A 36 2.37 5.26 5.26
C LEU A 36 3.23 5.98 4.23
N ALA A 37 2.61 6.76 3.33
CA ALA A 37 3.34 7.52 2.32
C ALA A 37 4.24 8.60 2.95
N THR A 38 3.77 9.25 4.01
CA THR A 38 4.57 10.22 4.79
C THR A 38 5.78 9.54 5.44
N ILE A 39 5.58 8.40 6.09
CA ILE A 39 6.66 7.61 6.70
C ILE A 39 7.66 7.14 5.64
N ALA A 40 7.17 6.65 4.50
CA ALA A 40 8.00 6.24 3.37
C ALA A 40 8.90 7.40 2.89
N GLY A 41 8.34 8.60 2.74
CA GLY A 41 9.09 9.81 2.37
C GLY A 41 10.18 10.17 3.38
N LEU A 42 9.88 10.13 4.70
CA LEU A 42 10.85 10.39 5.77
C LEU A 42 11.99 9.39 5.79
N LEU A 43 11.74 8.14 5.40
CA LEU A 43 12.71 7.05 5.44
C LEU A 43 13.35 6.73 4.08
N GLY A 44 13.06 7.52 3.05
CA GLY A 44 13.60 7.32 1.70
C GLY A 44 13.12 6.02 1.02
N VAL A 45 11.93 5.54 1.40
CA VAL A 45 11.28 4.40 0.76
C VAL A 45 10.47 4.89 -0.44
N PRO A 46 10.74 4.42 -1.67
CA PRO A 46 9.95 4.79 -2.84
C PRO A 46 8.48 4.40 -2.68
N ALA A 47 7.58 5.30 -3.08
CA ALA A 47 6.14 5.09 -3.04
C ALA A 47 5.55 5.21 -4.45
N ILE A 48 4.77 4.20 -4.86
CA ILE A 48 4.04 4.16 -6.12
C ILE A 48 2.56 4.05 -5.80
N ALA A 49 1.73 4.82 -6.51
CA ALA A 49 0.28 4.72 -6.45
C ALA A 49 -0.29 4.22 -7.78
N THR A 50 -1.46 3.59 -7.73
CA THR A 50 -2.22 3.24 -8.95
C THR A 50 -3.54 4.00 -9.01
N GLU A 51 -4.09 4.13 -10.22
CA GLU A 51 -5.42 4.69 -10.47
C GLU A 51 -6.17 3.81 -11.47
N GLN A 52 -7.30 3.23 -11.03
CA GLN A 52 -8.20 2.46 -11.88
C GLN A 52 -9.05 3.42 -12.71
N ILE A 53 -8.91 3.39 -14.03
CA ILE A 53 -9.70 4.18 -14.99
C ILE A 53 -9.96 5.59 -14.43
N PRO A 54 -8.93 6.45 -14.30
CA PRO A 54 -9.04 7.73 -13.58
C PRO A 54 -10.08 8.69 -14.18
N GLU A 55 -10.40 8.57 -15.47
CA GLU A 55 -11.48 9.31 -16.11
C GLU A 55 -12.87 8.98 -15.52
N LYS A 56 -13.03 7.81 -14.88
CA LYS A 56 -14.28 7.39 -14.21
C LYS A 56 -14.21 7.56 -12.69
N LEU A 57 -13.14 7.07 -12.07
CA LEU A 57 -13.00 7.05 -10.60
C LEU A 57 -12.30 8.30 -10.03
N GLY A 58 -11.85 9.20 -10.89
CA GLY A 58 -11.09 10.38 -10.49
C GLY A 58 -9.63 10.04 -10.17
N PRO A 59 -8.82 11.05 -9.86
CA PRO A 59 -7.44 10.85 -9.40
C PRO A 59 -7.42 10.28 -7.98
N ASN A 60 -6.23 9.81 -7.56
CA ASN A 60 -5.97 9.55 -6.15
C ASN A 60 -6.23 10.81 -5.29
N LEU A 61 -6.58 10.60 -4.03
CA LEU A 61 -6.68 11.68 -3.05
C LEU A 61 -5.37 12.49 -3.04
N GLU A 62 -5.50 13.81 -2.88
CA GLU A 62 -4.37 14.74 -3.01
C GLU A 62 -3.18 14.35 -2.11
N GLY A 63 -3.44 13.98 -0.84
CA GLY A 63 -2.39 13.55 0.09
C GLY A 63 -1.63 12.29 -0.37
N VAL A 64 -2.25 11.38 -1.13
CA VAL A 64 -1.58 10.22 -1.73
C VAL A 64 -0.80 10.64 -2.97
N LYS A 65 -1.43 11.43 -3.83
CA LYS A 65 -0.84 11.89 -5.09
C LYS A 65 0.44 12.70 -4.89
N GLU A 66 0.45 13.58 -3.89
CA GLU A 66 1.60 14.43 -3.58
C GLU A 66 2.77 13.68 -2.95
N LEU A 67 2.50 12.64 -2.18
CA LEU A 67 3.51 11.88 -1.45
C LEU A 67 4.09 10.70 -2.22
N CYS A 68 3.41 10.21 -3.25
CA CYS A 68 3.91 9.13 -4.09
C CYS A 68 4.83 9.66 -5.19
N ASN A 69 5.94 8.96 -5.42
CA ASN A 69 6.93 9.32 -6.45
C ASN A 69 6.38 9.14 -7.87
N LYS A 70 5.41 8.24 -8.03
CA LYS A 70 4.82 7.88 -9.31
C LYS A 70 3.38 7.43 -9.16
N THR A 71 2.57 7.69 -10.20
CA THR A 71 1.20 7.17 -10.32
C THR A 71 1.08 6.41 -11.64
N LEU A 72 0.56 5.17 -11.58
CA LEU A 72 0.28 4.31 -12.72
C LEU A 72 -1.23 4.24 -12.96
N ALA A 73 -1.70 4.75 -14.09
CA ALA A 73 -3.08 4.53 -14.54
C ALA A 73 -3.22 3.13 -15.14
N LYS A 74 -4.29 2.43 -14.79
CA LYS A 74 -4.52 1.05 -15.21
C LYS A 74 -5.97 0.78 -15.61
N THR A 75 -6.15 -0.27 -16.41
CA THR A 75 -7.47 -0.77 -16.84
C THR A 75 -7.77 -2.15 -16.27
N HIS A 76 -6.75 -3.00 -16.08
CA HIS A 76 -6.89 -4.27 -15.36
C HIS A 76 -7.07 -4.02 -13.86
N PHE A 77 -7.73 -4.93 -13.17
CA PHE A 77 -7.77 -4.89 -11.70
C PHE A 77 -6.38 -5.15 -11.11
N ASP A 78 -5.70 -6.17 -11.60
CA ASP A 78 -4.28 -6.41 -11.36
C ASP A 78 -3.44 -5.34 -12.06
N ALA A 79 -2.57 -4.67 -11.33
CA ALA A 79 -1.70 -3.63 -11.88
C ALA A 79 -0.48 -4.18 -12.66
N CYS A 80 -0.15 -5.46 -12.48
CA CYS A 80 1.04 -6.04 -13.12
C CYS A 80 0.95 -6.08 -14.64
N PRO A 81 -0.18 -6.47 -15.28
CA PRO A 81 -0.32 -6.41 -16.73
C PRO A 81 -0.21 -5.01 -17.32
N ASP A 82 -0.50 -3.96 -16.54
CA ASP A 82 -0.41 -2.57 -16.97
C ASP A 82 0.99 -1.96 -16.70
N GLY A 83 1.99 -2.80 -16.39
CA GLY A 83 3.40 -2.42 -16.33
C GLY A 83 3.94 -2.11 -14.93
N LEU A 84 3.21 -2.45 -13.86
CA LEU A 84 3.65 -2.17 -12.49
C LEU A 84 5.05 -2.71 -12.20
N ILE A 85 5.36 -3.94 -12.64
CA ILE A 85 6.64 -4.58 -12.34
C ILE A 85 7.81 -3.80 -12.91
N ASP A 86 7.66 -3.23 -14.11
CA ASP A 86 8.70 -2.44 -14.78
C ASP A 86 8.95 -1.09 -14.07
N GLU A 87 8.00 -0.66 -13.25
CA GLU A 87 8.09 0.57 -12.47
C GLU A 87 8.70 0.37 -11.08
N LEU A 88 8.83 -0.88 -10.62
CA LEU A 88 9.42 -1.16 -9.31
C LEU A 88 10.93 -0.95 -9.35
N PRO A 89 11.50 -0.25 -8.36
CA PRO A 89 12.94 -0.02 -8.30
C PRO A 89 13.73 -1.32 -8.17
N GLU A 90 14.80 -1.46 -8.94
CA GLU A 90 15.68 -2.62 -8.87
C GLU A 90 16.26 -2.84 -7.46
N GLY A 91 16.44 -4.11 -7.07
CA GLY A 91 17.01 -4.50 -5.79
C GLY A 91 16.06 -4.40 -4.59
N ARG A 92 14.82 -3.90 -4.78
CA ARG A 92 13.81 -3.80 -3.72
C ARG A 92 12.79 -4.93 -3.86
N GLN A 93 12.94 -5.94 -3.04
CA GLN A 93 12.11 -7.15 -3.10
C GLN A 93 10.92 -7.16 -2.13
N HIS A 94 10.83 -6.19 -1.22
CA HIS A 94 9.73 -6.08 -0.28
C HIS A 94 8.70 -5.07 -0.80
N ILE A 95 7.50 -5.53 -1.07
CA ILE A 95 6.38 -4.67 -1.43
C ILE A 95 5.47 -4.53 -0.22
N VAL A 96 5.36 -3.32 0.30
CA VAL A 96 4.42 -2.96 1.35
C VAL A 96 3.19 -2.36 0.66
N ILE A 97 2.06 -3.04 0.75
CA ILE A 97 0.87 -2.73 -0.05
C ILE A 97 -0.33 -2.38 0.82
N GLY A 98 -1.03 -1.31 0.43
CA GLY A 98 -2.32 -0.87 0.97
C GLY A 98 -3.23 -0.33 -0.12
N GLY A 99 -4.41 0.18 0.26
CA GLY A 99 -5.39 0.78 -0.67
C GLY A 99 -6.62 -0.07 -0.92
N CYS A 100 -7.29 0.10 -2.05
CA CYS A 100 -8.64 -0.38 -2.32
C CYS A 100 -8.79 -1.03 -3.72
N GLU A 101 -9.77 -1.90 -3.92
CA GLU A 101 -10.44 -2.64 -2.87
C GLU A 101 -9.62 -3.87 -2.50
N THR A 102 -9.59 -4.20 -1.22
CA THR A 102 -8.79 -5.33 -0.69
C THR A 102 -9.05 -6.62 -1.46
N HIS A 103 -10.33 -6.91 -1.80
CA HIS A 103 -10.76 -8.15 -2.44
C HIS A 103 -10.74 -8.11 -3.98
N VAL A 104 -10.39 -6.97 -4.60
CA VAL A 104 -10.33 -6.82 -6.06
C VAL A 104 -8.92 -6.41 -6.51
N CYS A 105 -8.69 -5.11 -6.70
CA CYS A 105 -7.43 -4.62 -7.29
C CYS A 105 -6.22 -4.93 -6.42
N MET A 106 -6.35 -4.75 -5.11
CA MET A 106 -5.26 -5.03 -4.18
C MET A 106 -4.95 -6.53 -4.11
N LEU A 107 -5.98 -7.39 -3.98
CA LEU A 107 -5.81 -8.84 -3.94
C LEU A 107 -5.09 -9.36 -5.19
N GLN A 108 -5.60 -9.00 -6.38
CA GLN A 108 -5.06 -9.50 -7.64
C GLN A 108 -3.63 -9.03 -7.86
N THR A 109 -3.35 -7.75 -7.60
CA THR A 109 -1.99 -7.20 -7.70
C THR A 109 -1.03 -7.87 -6.72
N ALA A 110 -1.45 -8.09 -5.46
CA ALA A 110 -0.62 -8.73 -4.45
C ALA A 110 -0.30 -10.20 -4.80
N LEU A 111 -1.26 -10.94 -5.34
CA LEU A 111 -1.04 -12.33 -5.80
C LEU A 111 -0.06 -12.39 -6.97
N SER A 112 -0.21 -11.53 -7.96
CA SER A 112 0.72 -11.46 -9.10
C SER A 112 2.13 -11.07 -8.67
N LEU A 113 2.28 -10.17 -7.70
CA LEU A 113 3.59 -9.83 -7.14
C LEU A 113 4.23 -11.00 -6.37
N LEU A 114 3.44 -11.79 -5.63
CA LEU A 114 3.91 -13.03 -4.99
C LEU A 114 4.40 -14.05 -6.04
N ASP A 115 3.63 -14.24 -7.11
CA ASP A 115 3.97 -15.15 -8.22
C ASP A 115 5.24 -14.69 -8.96
N ALA A 116 5.47 -13.38 -9.03
CA ALA A 116 6.70 -12.79 -9.57
C ALA A 116 7.92 -12.86 -8.61
N GLY A 117 7.74 -13.44 -7.41
CA GLY A 117 8.82 -13.67 -6.44
C GLY A 117 9.06 -12.52 -5.44
N TYR A 118 8.22 -11.50 -5.42
CA TYR A 118 8.29 -10.44 -4.41
C TYR A 118 7.81 -10.92 -3.03
N LYS A 119 8.32 -10.29 -1.98
CA LYS A 119 7.84 -10.48 -0.61
C LYS A 119 6.78 -9.42 -0.33
N VAL A 120 5.53 -9.83 -0.27
CA VAL A 120 4.38 -8.92 -0.13
C VAL A 120 3.97 -8.80 1.34
N TRP A 121 3.86 -7.56 1.80
CA TRP A 121 3.44 -7.17 3.15
C TRP A 121 2.17 -6.33 3.03
N VAL A 122 1.05 -6.90 3.43
CA VAL A 122 -0.27 -6.26 3.33
C VAL A 122 -0.57 -5.51 4.62
N VAL A 123 -0.80 -4.21 4.50
CA VAL A 123 -1.08 -3.35 5.66
C VAL A 123 -2.57 -3.35 5.95
N ALA A 124 -2.99 -4.14 6.95
CA ALA A 124 -4.38 -4.44 7.23
C ALA A 124 -5.24 -3.22 7.63
N ASP A 125 -4.66 -2.25 8.31
CA ASP A 125 -5.32 -1.00 8.70
C ASP A 125 -5.27 0.09 7.62
N ALA A 126 -4.50 -0.12 6.55
CA ALA A 126 -4.42 0.77 5.39
C ALA A 126 -5.07 0.16 4.13
N THR A 127 -5.92 -0.84 4.29
CA THR A 127 -6.65 -1.45 3.17
C THR A 127 -8.12 -1.63 3.49
N GLY A 128 -8.99 -1.41 2.50
CA GLY A 128 -10.44 -1.43 2.67
C GLY A 128 -11.21 -1.96 1.48
N SER A 129 -12.44 -2.34 1.74
CA SER A 129 -13.44 -2.75 0.76
C SER A 129 -14.79 -2.14 1.12
N ARG A 130 -15.75 -2.13 0.18
CA ARG A 130 -17.13 -1.72 0.44
C ARG A 130 -17.82 -2.61 1.47
N SER A 131 -17.42 -3.90 1.55
CA SER A 131 -17.92 -4.89 2.50
C SER A 131 -16.76 -5.34 3.39
N GLU A 132 -16.97 -5.33 4.70
CA GLU A 132 -16.00 -5.84 5.67
C GLU A 132 -15.75 -7.35 5.50
N LEU A 133 -16.80 -8.12 5.18
CA LEU A 133 -16.67 -9.54 4.90
C LEU A 133 -15.72 -9.80 3.73
N ASP A 134 -15.87 -9.06 2.62
CA ASP A 134 -15.00 -9.22 1.45
C ASP A 134 -13.55 -8.84 1.76
N ARG A 135 -13.36 -7.79 2.59
CA ARG A 135 -12.04 -7.40 3.07
C ARG A 135 -11.38 -8.51 3.89
N ASP A 136 -12.09 -9.04 4.87
CA ASP A 136 -11.55 -10.04 5.80
C ASP A 136 -11.23 -11.36 5.07
N VAL A 137 -12.12 -11.83 4.20
CA VAL A 137 -11.88 -13.02 3.37
C VAL A 137 -10.67 -12.82 2.45
N ALA A 138 -10.51 -11.62 1.89
CA ALA A 138 -9.35 -11.31 1.05
C ALA A 138 -8.03 -11.29 1.83
N LEU A 139 -8.01 -10.73 3.05
CA LEU A 139 -6.84 -10.75 3.91
C LEU A 139 -6.43 -12.18 4.29
N ASP A 140 -7.40 -13.02 4.64
CA ASP A 140 -7.15 -14.44 4.93
C ASP A 140 -6.58 -15.17 3.71
N ARG A 141 -7.15 -14.94 2.53
CA ARG A 141 -6.66 -15.55 1.28
C ARG A 141 -5.23 -15.10 0.97
N LEU A 142 -4.93 -13.81 1.12
CA LEU A 142 -3.58 -13.27 0.91
C LEU A 142 -2.57 -13.88 1.89
N HIS A 143 -2.95 -14.01 3.17
CA HIS A 143 -2.12 -14.67 4.17
C HIS A 143 -1.82 -16.12 3.81
N GLN A 144 -2.83 -16.88 3.43
CA GLN A 144 -2.68 -18.29 2.99
C GLN A 144 -1.83 -18.43 1.72
N SER A 145 -1.82 -17.40 0.86
CA SER A 145 -1.01 -17.36 -0.37
C SER A 145 0.44 -16.93 -0.12
N GLY A 146 0.83 -16.63 1.12
CA GLY A 146 2.20 -16.29 1.49
C GLY A 146 2.48 -14.80 1.71
N ALA A 147 1.47 -13.92 1.57
CA ALA A 147 1.60 -12.53 2.00
C ALA A 147 1.68 -12.45 3.53
N ARG A 148 2.39 -11.45 4.03
CA ARG A 148 2.47 -11.16 5.45
C ARG A 148 1.52 -10.02 5.79
N ILE A 149 0.65 -10.25 6.76
CA ILE A 149 -0.30 -9.25 7.23
C ILE A 149 0.34 -8.46 8.36
N VAL A 150 0.38 -7.15 8.21
CA VAL A 150 0.99 -6.20 9.15
C VAL A 150 0.08 -5.01 9.37
N THR A 151 0.43 -4.13 10.30
CA THR A 151 -0.22 -2.83 10.51
C THR A 151 0.72 -1.68 10.16
N THR A 152 0.18 -0.49 10.00
CA THR A 152 0.96 0.74 9.78
C THR A 152 2.04 0.93 10.85
N GLU A 153 1.71 0.67 12.12
CA GLU A 153 2.66 0.78 13.22
C GLU A 153 3.80 -0.24 13.12
N MET A 154 3.50 -1.50 12.77
CA MET A 154 4.53 -2.52 12.51
C MET A 154 5.48 -2.09 11.41
N VAL A 155 4.97 -1.59 10.28
CA VAL A 155 5.77 -1.08 9.17
C VAL A 155 6.69 0.04 9.65
N ALA A 156 6.16 1.02 10.37
CA ALA A 156 6.91 2.16 10.88
C ALA A 156 8.09 1.73 11.74
N PHE A 157 7.87 0.84 12.71
CA PHE A 157 8.93 0.38 13.62
C PHE A 157 9.94 -0.55 12.94
N GLU A 158 9.51 -1.42 12.05
CA GLU A 158 10.43 -2.28 11.30
C GLU A 158 11.35 -1.47 10.37
N TRP A 159 10.83 -0.44 9.70
CA TRP A 159 11.63 0.43 8.85
C TRP A 159 12.60 1.33 9.65
N MET A 160 12.21 1.81 10.83
CA MET A 160 13.09 2.62 11.70
C MET A 160 14.20 1.81 12.36
N VAL A 161 13.99 0.53 12.58
CA VAL A 161 14.94 -0.43 13.20
C VAL A 161 15.22 -0.16 14.68
N HIS A 162 15.45 1.09 15.11
CA HIS A 162 15.85 1.41 16.49
C HIS A 162 15.32 2.77 16.97
N SER A 163 15.15 2.89 18.29
CA SER A 163 14.58 4.08 18.96
C SER A 163 15.43 5.35 18.89
N LYS A 164 16.66 5.26 18.40
CA LYS A 164 17.55 6.42 18.18
C LYS A 164 17.54 6.90 16.73
N HIS A 165 16.60 6.43 15.92
CA HIS A 165 16.47 6.88 14.53
C HIS A 165 16.22 8.40 14.49
N PRO A 166 16.85 9.18 13.59
CA PRO A 166 16.66 10.65 13.52
C PRO A 166 15.18 11.07 13.43
N HIS A 167 14.35 10.33 12.67
CA HIS A 167 12.92 10.60 12.50
C HIS A 167 12.01 9.89 13.52
N PHE A 168 12.56 9.32 14.60
CA PHE A 168 11.75 8.55 15.55
C PHE A 168 10.57 9.36 16.11
N ARG A 169 10.81 10.62 16.54
CA ARG A 169 9.77 11.47 17.12
C ARG A 169 8.70 11.87 16.10
N ASP A 170 9.12 12.18 14.88
CA ASP A 170 8.22 12.58 13.80
C ASP A 170 7.30 11.41 13.43
N ILE A 171 7.86 10.22 13.24
CA ILE A 171 7.09 9.01 12.91
C ILE A 171 6.20 8.58 14.08
N GLN A 172 6.69 8.64 15.33
CA GLN A 172 5.87 8.33 16.49
C GLN A 172 4.64 9.23 16.61
N ALA A 173 4.74 10.50 16.21
CA ALA A 173 3.61 11.42 16.21
C ALA A 173 2.55 11.07 15.16
N LEU A 174 2.94 10.43 14.06
CA LEU A 174 2.03 10.02 12.97
C LEU A 174 1.23 8.74 13.29
N ILE A 175 1.71 7.90 14.21
CA ILE A 175 1.12 6.58 14.50
C ILE A 175 0.43 6.50 15.87
N LYS A 176 0.34 7.60 16.59
CA LYS A 176 -0.35 7.70 17.89
C LYS A 176 -1.88 7.77 17.75
#